data_0a8fe1d5cb705f00cd6ca7a7a08526a9
#
_entry.id   0a8fe1d5cb705f00cd6ca7a7a08526a9
#
_cell.length_a   1.000
_cell.length_b   1.000
_cell.length_c   1.000
_cell.angle_alpha   90.00
_cell.angle_beta   90.00
_cell.angle_gamma   90.00
#
_symmetry.space_group_name_H-M   'P 1'
#
loop_
_entity.id
_entity.type
_entity.pdbx_description
1 polymer ?
#
loop_
_entity_poly.entity_id
_entity_poly.type
_entity_poly.pdbx_seq_one_letter_code
_entity_poly.pdbx_strand_id
1 'polypeptide(L)'
;MTPETPRLHVDQSLDIRGVASPEGYHLAVERLREMAEREVLELSLDDGESLRTIPFGLRAEGHEILVSEPANNGVRLLIRKRAPVG
;
A
#
# COMPACT_ATOMS: atom_id res chain seq x y z
N MET A 1 -9.98 -17.60 -26.55
CA MET A 1 -9.32 -16.47 -25.95
C MET A 1 -9.54 -16.43 -24.45
N THR A 2 -8.49 -16.33 -23.71
CA THR A 2 -8.60 -16.33 -22.27
C THR A 2 -9.07 -14.98 -21.79
N PRO A 3 -10.13 -14.94 -20.98
CA PRO A 3 -10.51 -13.67 -20.41
C PRO A 3 -9.39 -13.15 -19.52
N GLU A 4 -9.02 -11.93 -19.76
CA GLU A 4 -7.97 -11.31 -18.99
C GLU A 4 -8.49 -11.01 -17.61
N THR A 5 -7.81 -11.53 -16.60
CA THR A 5 -8.06 -11.05 -15.26
C THR A 5 -7.55 -9.62 -15.23
N PRO A 6 -8.37 -8.66 -14.81
CA PRO A 6 -7.89 -7.29 -14.77
C PRO A 6 -6.65 -7.21 -13.91
N ARG A 7 -5.60 -6.69 -14.47
CA ARG A 7 -4.39 -6.48 -13.72
C ARG A 7 -4.46 -5.12 -13.08
N LEU A 8 -4.12 -5.08 -11.80
CA LEU A 8 -4.01 -3.80 -11.15
C LEU A 8 -2.74 -3.13 -11.66
N HIS A 9 -2.91 -1.92 -12.14
CA HIS A 9 -1.77 -1.13 -12.57
C HIS A 9 -1.09 -0.56 -11.35
N VAL A 10 0.22 -0.79 -11.23
CA VAL A 10 1.00 -0.24 -10.13
C VAL A 10 1.71 1.00 -10.63
N ASP A 11 1.45 2.12 -9.99
CA ASP A 11 2.03 3.39 -10.41
C ASP A 11 3.35 3.66 -9.70
N GLN A 12 3.48 3.26 -8.46
CA GLN A 12 4.72 3.43 -7.70
C GLN A 12 4.91 2.26 -6.76
N SER A 13 6.17 2.05 -6.37
CA SER A 13 6.52 1.00 -5.42
C SER A 13 7.36 1.60 -4.31
N LEU A 14 7.17 1.12 -3.10
CA LEU A 14 7.92 1.56 -1.94
C LEU A 14 8.21 0.35 -1.06
N ASP A 15 9.45 0.19 -0.68
CA ASP A 15 9.87 -0.92 0.16
C ASP A 15 10.23 -0.37 1.54
N ILE A 16 9.44 -0.74 2.54
CA ILE A 16 9.70 -0.32 3.91
C ILE A 16 10.06 -1.50 4.81
N ARG A 17 10.47 -2.63 4.20
CA ARG A 17 10.94 -3.75 5.00
C ARG A 17 12.19 -3.33 5.75
N GLY A 18 12.27 -3.73 7.01
CA GLY A 18 13.37 -3.34 7.88
C GLY A 18 13.19 -1.98 8.52
N VAL A 19 12.17 -1.23 8.14
CA VAL A 19 11.90 0.08 8.72
C VAL A 19 10.87 -0.08 9.82
N ALA A 20 11.19 0.40 11.00
CA ALA A 20 10.28 0.26 12.13
C ALA A 20 9.02 1.09 11.93
N SER A 21 7.89 0.58 12.41
CA SER A 21 6.72 1.39 12.60
C SER A 21 7.01 2.30 13.81
N PRO A 22 6.71 3.58 13.81
CA PRO A 22 5.84 4.33 12.93
C PRO A 22 6.52 4.97 11.73
N GLU A 23 7.84 4.84 11.63
CA GLU A 23 8.53 5.50 10.52
C GLU A 23 8.09 4.94 9.17
N GLY A 24 7.92 3.61 9.09
CA GLY A 24 7.43 3.00 7.86
C GLY A 24 6.05 3.52 7.47
N TYR A 25 5.19 3.70 8.45
CA TYR A 25 3.87 4.28 8.20
C TYR A 25 3.99 5.69 7.63
N HIS A 26 4.85 6.52 8.23
CA HIS A 26 5.02 7.88 7.73
C HIS A 26 5.54 7.91 6.30
N LEU A 27 6.46 7.01 5.96
CA LEU A 27 6.98 6.94 4.60
C LEU A 27 5.87 6.59 3.61
N ALA A 28 5.01 5.65 3.98
CA ALA A 28 3.90 5.27 3.11
C ALA A 28 2.92 6.42 2.94
N VAL A 29 2.59 7.11 4.02
CA VAL A 29 1.66 8.24 3.97
C VAL A 29 2.22 9.35 3.09
N GLU A 30 3.52 9.64 3.24
CA GLU A 30 4.12 10.69 2.44
C GLU A 30 4.14 10.35 0.96
N ARG A 31 4.43 9.07 0.64
CA ARG A 31 4.41 8.68 -0.75
C ARG A 31 3.01 8.82 -1.33
N LEU A 32 2.00 8.40 -0.57
CA LEU A 32 0.63 8.51 -1.05
C LEU A 32 0.21 9.96 -1.22
N ARG A 33 0.69 10.86 -0.38
CA ARG A 33 0.37 12.29 -0.53
C ARG A 33 0.87 12.86 -1.85
N GLU A 34 2.00 12.34 -2.31
CA GLU A 34 2.60 12.84 -3.54
C GLU A 34 1.98 12.21 -4.78
N MET A 35 1.20 11.17 -4.62
CA MET A 35 0.60 10.47 -5.73
C MET A 35 -0.71 11.12 -6.13
N ALA A 36 -1.09 10.93 -7.39
CA ALA A 36 -2.39 11.39 -7.85
C ALA A 36 -3.48 10.48 -7.32
N GLU A 37 -4.69 11.02 -7.22
CA GLU A 37 -5.80 10.21 -6.72
C GLU A 37 -6.02 8.99 -7.60
N ARG A 38 -6.38 7.89 -6.98
CA ARG A 38 -6.65 6.60 -7.61
C ARG A 38 -5.41 5.89 -8.10
N GLU A 39 -4.24 6.50 -7.98
CA GLU A 39 -3.02 5.77 -8.28
C GLU A 39 -2.79 4.68 -7.25
N VAL A 40 -2.07 3.64 -7.68
CA VAL A 40 -1.86 2.47 -6.86
C VAL A 40 -0.40 2.41 -6.43
N LEU A 41 -0.19 2.26 -5.14
CA LEU A 41 1.12 2.10 -4.54
C LEU A 41 1.31 0.64 -4.16
N GLU A 42 2.41 0.04 -4.63
CA GLU A 42 2.81 -1.28 -4.16
C GLU A 42 3.75 -1.08 -2.98
N LEU A 43 3.32 -1.56 -1.82
CA LEU A 43 4.07 -1.38 -0.58
C LEU A 43 4.58 -2.73 -0.11
N SER A 44 5.89 -2.85 0.08
CA SER A 44 6.50 -4.03 0.67
C SER A 44 6.81 -3.73 2.11
N LEU A 45 6.36 -4.58 3.01
CA LEU A 45 6.56 -4.37 4.44
C LEU A 45 6.82 -5.69 5.13
N ASP A 46 7.31 -5.60 6.36
CA ASP A 46 7.55 -6.78 7.16
C ASP A 46 6.26 -7.36 7.68
N ASP A 47 6.24 -8.67 7.85
CA ASP A 47 5.17 -9.34 8.57
C ASP A 47 5.27 -8.95 10.05
N GLY A 48 4.17 -9.08 10.75
CA GLY A 48 4.13 -8.80 12.18
C GLY A 48 3.51 -7.45 12.48
N GLU A 49 4.17 -6.63 13.28
CA GLU A 49 3.56 -5.40 13.76
C GLU A 49 3.26 -4.42 12.64
N SER A 50 4.16 -4.28 11.67
CA SER A 50 3.91 -3.38 10.54
C SER A 50 2.65 -3.78 9.80
N LEU A 51 2.47 -5.09 9.59
CA LEU A 51 1.28 -5.57 8.89
C LEU A 51 0.01 -5.32 9.69
N ARG A 52 0.09 -5.30 11.02
CA ARG A 52 -1.09 -5.06 11.84
C ARG A 52 -1.46 -3.59 11.91
N THR A 53 -0.46 -2.71 11.81
CA THR A 53 -0.71 -1.29 12.08
C THR A 53 -0.82 -0.46 10.82
N ILE A 54 0.02 -0.71 9.83
CA ILE A 54 0.10 0.15 8.67
C ILE A 54 -1.16 0.10 7.81
N PRO A 55 -1.67 -1.08 7.41
CA PRO A 55 -2.92 -1.08 6.63
C PRO A 55 -4.08 -0.45 7.38
N PHE A 56 -4.14 -0.68 8.67
CA PHE A 56 -5.21 -0.12 9.49
C PHE A 56 -5.17 1.41 9.46
N GLY A 57 -3.97 1.97 9.65
CA GLY A 57 -3.81 3.42 9.60
C GLY A 57 -4.11 4.00 8.23
N LEU A 58 -3.70 3.32 7.18
CA LEU A 58 -3.96 3.80 5.83
C LEU A 58 -5.45 3.79 5.52
N ARG A 59 -6.18 2.77 5.98
CA ARG A 59 -7.63 2.75 5.83
C ARG A 59 -8.28 3.89 6.59
N ALA A 60 -7.76 4.20 7.77
CA ALA A 60 -8.29 5.31 8.55
C ALA A 60 -8.09 6.64 7.85
N GLU A 61 -7.03 6.74 7.02
CA GLU A 61 -6.81 7.92 6.20
C GLU A 61 -7.71 7.94 4.96
N GLY A 62 -8.44 6.87 4.71
CA GLY A 62 -9.34 6.82 3.58
C GLY A 62 -8.81 6.09 2.36
N HIS A 63 -7.59 5.59 2.43
CA HIS A 63 -7.04 4.85 1.29
C HIS A 63 -7.62 3.44 1.25
N GLU A 64 -7.60 2.84 0.08
CA GLU A 64 -8.19 1.53 -0.12
C GLU A 64 -7.10 0.48 -0.27
N ILE A 65 -7.18 -0.59 0.54
CA ILE A 65 -6.26 -1.71 0.43
C ILE A 65 -6.86 -2.70 -0.55
N LEU A 66 -6.26 -2.78 -1.73
CA LEU A 66 -6.78 -3.63 -2.80
C LEU A 66 -6.33 -5.07 -2.66
N VAL A 67 -5.08 -5.27 -2.24
CA VAL A 67 -4.47 -6.59 -2.14
C VAL A 67 -3.60 -6.61 -0.91
N SER A 68 -3.62 -7.73 -0.19
CA SER A 68 -2.69 -8.01 0.89
C SER A 68 -2.30 -9.47 0.76
N GLU A 69 -1.04 -9.72 0.45
CA GLU A 69 -0.62 -11.10 0.20
C GLU A 69 0.80 -11.33 0.67
N PRO A 70 1.13 -12.57 1.05
CA PRO A 70 2.51 -12.87 1.43
C PRO A 70 3.44 -12.70 0.23
N ALA A 71 4.65 -12.29 0.52
CA ALA A 71 5.68 -12.17 -0.49
C ALA A 71 6.99 -12.66 0.11
N ASN A 72 8.04 -12.77 -0.70
CA ASN A 72 9.33 -13.18 -0.19
C ASN A 72 9.78 -12.20 0.88
N ASN A 73 10.01 -12.70 2.08
CA ASN A 73 10.54 -11.90 3.20
C ASN A 73 9.60 -10.78 3.60
N GLY A 74 8.29 -11.02 3.58
CA GLY A 74 7.36 -9.99 4.05
C GLY A 74 5.99 -10.12 3.42
N VAL A 75 5.37 -8.97 3.23
CA VAL A 75 4.01 -8.87 2.72
C VAL A 75 3.97 -7.79 1.66
N ARG A 76 3.14 -8.01 0.67
CA ARG A 76 2.92 -7.06 -0.41
C ARG A 76 1.51 -6.50 -0.31
N LEU A 77 1.41 -5.20 -0.26
CA LEU A 77 0.12 -4.52 -0.27
C LEU A 77 -0.02 -3.71 -1.54
N LEU A 78 -1.21 -3.69 -2.11
CA LEU A 78 -1.54 -2.73 -3.15
C LEU A 78 -2.55 -1.77 -2.57
N ILE A 79 -2.22 -0.49 -2.61
CA ILE A 79 -3.01 0.54 -1.96
C ILE A 79 -3.40 1.58 -3.01
N ARG A 80 -4.69 1.81 -3.13
CA ARG A 80 -5.16 2.85 -4.04
C ARG A 80 -5.35 4.14 -3.25
N LYS A 81 -4.74 5.20 -3.76
CA LYS A 81 -4.87 6.48 -3.10
C LYS A 81 -6.32 6.95 -3.17
N ARG A 82 -6.80 7.46 -2.03
CA ARG A 82 -8.17 7.95 -1.96
C ARG A 82 -8.37 9.13 -2.91
N ALA A 83 -9.56 9.20 -3.45
CA ALA A 83 -9.96 10.37 -4.20
C ALA A 83 -10.26 11.50 -3.22
N PRO A 84 -10.03 12.74 -3.63
CA PRO A 84 -10.41 13.85 -2.75
C PRO A 84 -11.91 13.83 -2.50
N VAL A 85 -12.28 14.14 -1.28
CA VAL A 85 -13.67 14.28 -0.92
C VAL A 85 -14.09 15.65 -1.41
N GLY A 86 -14.84 15.61 -2.47
CA GLY A 86 -15.30 16.84 -3.09
C GLY A 86 -16.62 17.26 -2.62
#